data_3220b642d2d43b0fd362c82df7a5373a
#
_entry.id   3220b642d2d43b0fd362c82df7a5373a
#
_cell.length_a   1.000
_cell.length_b   1.000
_cell.length_c   1.000
_cell.angle_alpha   90.00
_cell.angle_beta   90.00
_cell.angle_gamma   90.00
#
_symmetry.space_group_name_H-M   'P 1'
#
loop_
_entity.id
_entity.type
_entity.pdbx_description
1 polymer ?
#
loop_
_entity_poly.entity_id
_entity_poly.type
_entity_poly.pdbx_seq_one_letter_code
_entity_poly.pdbx_strand_id
1 'polypeptide(L)'
;MRLPIFTHRQPADFAGVVSALTENSEAKVLAGGTDLLVNMKHRIEMPEALVSLKKVANLKGIDVEGHFTVIGAATTLKEIRNNPELERKFPALVQAAMAVGSYRHQAMGTLGGNLCQNTRCRFFNQSWQWRQARSLCCKVGGEDCHVMRTKQTCFSTYSGDVAPALLVLDASVRIMGPDGLREAPLSNLYSGEGRTPLTLGRGEFVIAVVIPREAARGKSRYEKFSLRGSIDFPIVGAAVWRGEGGVRVAYTGVDRAPVRAAELEAELAGKELTDAVLKECATLALKAAKIAPTSVHPVSFKRELMGALFVKAMRAIS
;
A
#
# COMPACT_ATOMS: atom_id res chain seq x y z
N MET A 1 11.22 12.76 21.20
CA MET A 1 9.76 12.52 21.34
C MET A 1 9.55 11.16 22.01
N ARG A 2 8.81 11.13 23.10
CA ARG A 2 8.52 9.92 23.87
C ARG A 2 7.29 9.21 23.29
N LEU A 3 7.31 7.88 23.21
CA LEU A 3 6.13 7.08 22.84
C LEU A 3 5.01 7.24 23.88
N PRO A 4 3.73 7.09 23.51
CA PRO A 4 2.63 6.92 24.47
C PRO A 4 2.85 5.68 25.33
N ILE A 5 2.13 5.58 26.43
CA ILE A 5 2.09 4.37 27.27
C ILE A 5 1.27 3.32 26.53
N PHE A 6 1.77 2.09 26.45
CA PHE A 6 1.09 0.93 25.84
C PHE A 6 1.58 -0.36 26.49
N THR A 7 0.80 -1.41 26.40
CA THR A 7 1.24 -2.77 26.70
C THR A 7 1.89 -3.40 25.48
N HIS A 8 2.91 -4.25 25.69
CA HIS A 8 3.60 -4.97 24.60
C HIS A 8 3.34 -6.46 24.72
N ARG A 9 2.66 -7.03 23.72
CA ARG A 9 2.35 -8.45 23.60
C ARG A 9 3.22 -9.10 22.53
N GLN A 10 3.74 -10.29 22.80
CA GLN A 10 4.61 -11.04 21.88
C GLN A 10 4.11 -12.49 21.73
N PRO A 11 2.99 -12.73 21.06
CA PRO A 11 2.51 -14.07 20.77
C PRO A 11 3.50 -14.85 19.92
N ALA A 12 3.50 -16.17 20.05
CA ALA A 12 4.37 -17.08 19.30
C ALA A 12 3.71 -17.65 18.04
N ASP A 13 2.36 -17.59 17.95
CA ASP A 13 1.57 -18.20 16.91
C ASP A 13 0.39 -17.31 16.47
N PHE A 14 -0.34 -17.74 15.44
CA PHE A 14 -1.48 -17.00 14.89
C PHE A 14 -2.64 -16.89 15.89
N ALA A 15 -2.91 -17.95 16.65
CA ALA A 15 -4.01 -17.95 17.61
C ALA A 15 -3.79 -16.89 18.71
N GLY A 16 -2.57 -16.80 19.22
CA GLY A 16 -2.20 -15.78 20.19
C GLY A 16 -2.26 -14.35 19.63
N VAL A 17 -1.96 -14.12 18.32
CA VAL A 17 -2.16 -12.82 17.68
C VAL A 17 -3.64 -12.48 17.61
N VAL A 18 -4.48 -13.41 17.14
CA VAL A 18 -5.93 -13.23 17.03
C VAL A 18 -6.54 -12.92 18.42
N SER A 19 -6.20 -13.71 19.46
CA SER A 19 -6.66 -13.48 20.83
C SER A 19 -6.30 -12.07 21.33
N ALA A 20 -5.01 -11.68 21.19
CA ALA A 20 -4.54 -10.38 21.64
C ALA A 20 -5.21 -9.18 20.93
N LEU A 21 -5.54 -9.32 19.63
CA LEU A 21 -6.26 -8.31 18.85
C LEU A 21 -7.76 -8.30 19.13
N THR A 22 -8.32 -9.46 19.51
CA THR A 22 -9.75 -9.58 19.83
C THR A 22 -10.04 -9.07 21.25
N GLU A 23 -9.15 -9.32 22.21
CA GLU A 23 -9.28 -8.87 23.60
C GLU A 23 -9.24 -7.34 23.72
N ASN A 24 -8.44 -6.65 22.91
CA ASN A 24 -8.28 -5.20 22.97
C ASN A 24 -8.54 -4.56 21.59
N SER A 25 -9.65 -3.84 21.47
CA SER A 25 -10.06 -3.14 20.24
C SER A 25 -9.08 -2.03 19.82
N GLU A 26 -8.35 -1.47 20.77
CA GLU A 26 -7.33 -0.41 20.53
C GLU A 26 -5.92 -0.99 20.30
N ALA A 27 -5.79 -2.32 20.23
CA ALA A 27 -4.52 -2.96 19.92
C ALA A 27 -4.14 -2.75 18.44
N LYS A 28 -2.85 -2.58 18.18
CA LYS A 28 -2.30 -2.49 16.83
C LYS A 28 -1.22 -3.54 16.61
N VAL A 29 -1.22 -4.11 15.42
CA VAL A 29 -0.18 -5.03 14.96
C VAL A 29 1.14 -4.27 14.80
N LEU A 30 2.21 -4.80 15.38
CA LEU A 30 3.58 -4.31 15.21
C LEU A 30 4.41 -5.32 14.41
N ALA A 31 4.68 -4.99 13.15
CA ALA A 31 5.65 -5.72 12.31
C ALA A 31 7.02 -5.00 12.35
N GLY A 32 7.45 -4.33 11.27
CA GLY A 32 8.71 -3.59 11.24
C GLY A 32 8.73 -2.25 12.00
N GLY A 33 7.57 -1.70 12.34
CA GLY A 33 7.42 -0.47 13.13
C GLY A 33 7.83 0.83 12.45
N THR A 34 8.29 0.81 11.21
CA THR A 34 8.85 1.97 10.50
C THR A 34 7.81 3.06 10.21
N ASP A 35 6.54 2.74 10.18
CA ASP A 35 5.43 3.70 10.09
C ASP A 35 4.74 3.90 11.43
N LEU A 36 4.30 2.83 12.10
CA LEU A 36 3.51 2.89 13.32
C LEU A 36 4.24 3.63 14.45
N LEU A 37 5.51 3.30 14.73
CA LEU A 37 6.25 3.94 15.83
C LEU A 37 6.51 5.43 15.57
N VAL A 38 6.68 5.83 14.32
CA VAL A 38 6.77 7.25 13.95
C VAL A 38 5.44 7.96 14.19
N ASN A 39 4.33 7.37 13.76
CA ASN A 39 2.99 7.91 14.02
C ASN A 39 2.68 7.99 15.52
N MET A 40 3.12 7.02 16.32
CA MET A 40 2.99 7.06 17.79
C MET A 40 3.82 8.19 18.43
N LYS A 41 5.05 8.44 17.95
CA LYS A 41 5.87 9.57 18.40
C LYS A 41 5.20 10.93 18.16
N HIS A 42 4.45 11.05 17.07
CA HIS A 42 3.67 12.24 16.72
C HIS A 42 2.26 12.26 17.32
N ARG A 43 1.90 11.26 18.15
CA ARG A 43 0.54 11.12 18.72
C ARG A 43 -0.55 11.03 17.66
N ILE A 44 -0.22 10.56 16.47
CA ILE A 44 -1.15 10.26 15.39
C ILE A 44 -1.88 8.95 15.69
N GLU A 45 -1.13 7.95 16.16
CA GLU A 45 -1.61 6.68 16.68
C GLU A 45 -1.27 6.60 18.18
N MET A 46 -2.25 6.19 18.97
CA MET A 46 -2.07 6.02 20.42
C MET A 46 -2.72 4.71 20.89
N PRO A 47 -2.24 3.56 20.38
CA PRO A 47 -2.80 2.27 20.75
C PRO A 47 -2.55 1.95 22.22
N GLU A 48 -3.48 1.26 22.87
CA GLU A 48 -3.32 0.76 24.23
C GLU A 48 -2.40 -0.46 24.30
N ALA A 49 -2.33 -1.21 23.20
CA ALA A 49 -1.46 -2.39 23.11
C ALA A 49 -0.79 -2.50 21.73
N LEU A 50 0.45 -2.99 21.71
CA LEU A 50 1.15 -3.42 20.52
C LEU A 50 1.29 -4.95 20.52
N VAL A 51 0.79 -5.59 19.45
CA VAL A 51 0.90 -7.03 19.23
C VAL A 51 2.03 -7.27 18.22
N SER A 52 3.19 -7.67 18.72
CA SER A 52 4.39 -7.87 17.92
C SER A 52 4.36 -9.20 17.17
N LEU A 53 4.54 -9.15 15.86
CA LEU A 53 4.64 -10.32 15.00
C LEU A 53 6.04 -10.96 14.99
N LYS A 54 7.01 -10.42 15.72
CA LYS A 54 8.42 -10.81 15.61
C LYS A 54 8.70 -12.27 15.96
N LYS A 55 7.92 -12.85 16.88
CA LYS A 55 8.07 -14.24 17.34
C LYS A 55 7.13 -15.22 16.63
N VAL A 56 6.22 -14.73 15.81
CA VAL A 56 5.24 -15.58 15.13
C VAL A 56 5.93 -16.35 14.01
N ALA A 57 5.88 -17.67 14.09
CA ALA A 57 6.42 -18.55 13.06
C ALA A 57 5.61 -18.44 11.76
N ASN A 58 6.21 -18.80 10.63
CA ASN A 58 5.57 -18.91 9.31
C ASN A 58 4.99 -17.60 8.72
N LEU A 59 5.36 -16.43 9.28
CA LEU A 59 5.01 -15.12 8.70
C LEU A 59 6.09 -14.57 7.76
N LYS A 60 7.23 -15.21 7.67
CA LYS A 60 8.34 -14.85 6.78
C LYS A 60 8.59 -15.94 5.76
N GLY A 61 9.18 -15.55 4.67
CA GLY A 61 9.61 -16.44 3.61
C GLY A 61 9.04 -16.05 2.26
N ILE A 62 9.72 -16.53 1.23
CA ILE A 62 9.36 -16.35 -0.17
C ILE A 62 9.40 -17.73 -0.79
N ASP A 63 8.24 -18.25 -1.16
CA ASP A 63 8.07 -19.50 -1.87
C ASP A 63 7.68 -19.17 -3.32
N VAL A 64 8.56 -19.49 -4.25
CA VAL A 64 8.39 -19.24 -5.70
C VAL A 64 8.18 -20.52 -6.50
N GLU A 65 8.08 -21.65 -5.81
CA GLU A 65 7.89 -22.97 -6.39
C GLU A 65 6.38 -23.30 -6.46
N GLY A 66 5.94 -23.88 -7.58
CA GLY A 66 4.55 -24.30 -7.74
C GLY A 66 3.67 -23.37 -8.58
N HIS A 67 2.35 -23.44 -8.34
CA HIS A 67 1.32 -22.68 -9.09
C HIS A 67 1.19 -21.23 -8.67
N PHE A 68 1.70 -20.89 -7.49
CA PHE A 68 1.63 -19.54 -6.91
C PHE A 68 3.00 -19.18 -6.33
N THR A 69 3.28 -17.88 -6.29
CA THR A 69 4.35 -17.34 -5.46
C THR A 69 3.73 -16.82 -4.18
N VAL A 70 4.16 -17.37 -3.04
CA VAL A 70 3.66 -16.98 -1.72
C VAL A 70 4.74 -16.22 -0.98
N ILE A 71 4.41 -15.01 -0.50
CA ILE A 71 5.31 -14.15 0.26
C ILE A 71 4.69 -13.87 1.62
N GLY A 72 5.33 -14.32 2.69
CA GLY A 72 4.88 -14.08 4.06
C GLY A 72 4.81 -12.58 4.39
N ALA A 73 3.79 -12.16 5.13
CA ALA A 73 3.54 -10.74 5.43
C ALA A 73 4.65 -10.07 6.25
N ALA A 74 5.39 -10.81 7.06
CA ALA A 74 6.54 -10.32 7.83
C ALA A 74 7.88 -10.38 7.06
N THR A 75 7.88 -10.83 5.79
CA THR A 75 9.06 -10.74 4.91
C THR A 75 9.42 -9.28 4.72
N THR A 76 10.68 -8.93 4.92
CA THR A 76 11.14 -7.55 4.81
C THR A 76 11.22 -7.10 3.35
N LEU A 77 11.04 -5.81 3.12
CA LEU A 77 11.22 -5.23 1.78
C LEU A 77 12.65 -5.40 1.26
N LYS A 78 13.64 -5.50 2.17
CA LYS A 78 15.02 -5.85 1.83
C LYS A 78 15.13 -7.28 1.29
N GLU A 79 14.46 -8.25 1.90
CA GLU A 79 14.44 -9.64 1.40
C GLU A 79 13.80 -9.70 0.02
N ILE A 80 12.69 -8.98 -0.21
CA ILE A 80 12.02 -8.89 -1.52
C ILE A 80 12.95 -8.26 -2.58
N ARG A 81 13.55 -7.10 -2.29
CA ARG A 81 14.41 -6.39 -3.25
C ARG A 81 15.67 -7.15 -3.63
N ASN A 82 16.15 -8.04 -2.76
CA ASN A 82 17.38 -8.79 -2.97
C ASN A 82 17.12 -10.23 -3.47
N ASN A 83 15.87 -10.59 -3.75
CA ASN A 83 15.53 -11.93 -4.23
C ASN A 83 15.60 -12.00 -5.76
N PRO A 84 16.57 -12.76 -6.36
CA PRO A 84 16.76 -12.80 -7.81
C PRO A 84 15.59 -13.46 -8.55
N GLU A 85 14.89 -14.40 -7.93
CA GLU A 85 13.72 -15.03 -8.53
C GLU A 85 12.54 -14.06 -8.63
N LEU A 86 12.32 -13.23 -7.60
CA LEU A 86 11.31 -12.17 -7.67
C LEU A 86 11.70 -11.09 -8.68
N GLU A 87 12.97 -10.73 -8.77
CA GLU A 87 13.44 -9.76 -9.77
C GLU A 87 13.18 -10.25 -11.19
N ARG A 88 13.44 -11.54 -11.46
CA ARG A 88 13.20 -12.17 -12.76
C ARG A 88 11.71 -12.31 -13.09
N LYS A 89 10.88 -12.73 -12.11
CA LYS A 89 9.45 -13.03 -12.31
C LYS A 89 8.54 -11.81 -12.18
N PHE A 90 8.85 -10.91 -11.24
CA PHE A 90 7.99 -9.78 -10.84
C PHE A 90 8.79 -8.50 -10.64
N PRO A 91 9.49 -7.99 -11.65
CA PRO A 91 10.38 -6.83 -11.49
C PRO A 91 9.68 -5.59 -10.93
N ALA A 92 8.39 -5.36 -11.22
CA ALA A 92 7.63 -4.25 -10.63
C ALA A 92 7.56 -4.33 -9.09
N LEU A 93 7.41 -5.54 -8.51
CA LEU A 93 7.38 -5.72 -7.07
C LEU A 93 8.72 -5.40 -6.42
N VAL A 94 9.81 -5.85 -7.03
CA VAL A 94 11.17 -5.57 -6.57
C VAL A 94 11.47 -4.07 -6.65
N GLN A 95 11.13 -3.41 -7.76
CA GLN A 95 11.29 -1.97 -7.94
C GLN A 95 10.47 -1.16 -6.92
N ALA A 96 9.23 -1.58 -6.68
CA ALA A 96 8.37 -0.97 -5.67
C ALA A 96 8.97 -1.11 -4.25
N ALA A 97 9.47 -2.30 -3.89
CA ALA A 97 10.15 -2.51 -2.62
C ALA A 97 11.43 -1.66 -2.47
N MET A 98 12.20 -1.50 -3.55
CA MET A 98 13.38 -0.61 -3.60
C MET A 98 13.02 0.86 -3.44
N ALA A 99 11.85 1.28 -3.90
CA ALA A 99 11.38 2.65 -3.83
C ALA A 99 10.87 3.08 -2.44
N VAL A 100 10.64 2.13 -1.52
CA VAL A 100 10.14 2.45 -0.16
C VAL A 100 11.25 3.09 0.69
N GLY A 101 11.03 4.33 1.10
CA GLY A 101 11.83 5.03 2.11
C GLY A 101 13.33 5.04 1.81
N SER A 102 14.12 4.36 2.64
CA SER A 102 15.56 4.16 2.47
C SER A 102 15.90 2.69 2.72
N TYR A 103 17.14 2.30 2.44
CA TYR A 103 17.62 0.94 2.71
C TYR A 103 17.36 0.48 4.17
N ARG A 104 17.49 1.38 5.14
CA ARG A 104 17.19 1.07 6.55
C ARG A 104 15.70 0.83 6.79
N HIS A 105 14.82 1.60 6.12
CA HIS A 105 13.38 1.35 6.18
C HIS A 105 13.03 0.00 5.55
N GLN A 106 13.67 -0.36 4.43
CA GLN A 106 13.46 -1.63 3.75
C GLN A 106 13.97 -2.83 4.57
N ALA A 107 15.06 -2.64 5.37
CA ALA A 107 15.59 -3.68 6.24
C ALA A 107 14.67 -4.03 7.42
N MET A 108 13.80 -3.12 7.83
CA MET A 108 12.85 -3.30 8.95
C MET A 108 11.40 -3.38 8.49
N GLY A 109 11.03 -2.60 7.49
CA GLY A 109 9.69 -2.58 6.93
C GLY A 109 9.36 -3.89 6.24
N THR A 110 8.11 -4.36 6.40
CA THR A 110 7.65 -5.64 5.90
C THR A 110 6.61 -5.45 4.79
N LEU A 111 6.39 -6.50 4.00
CA LEU A 111 5.38 -6.53 2.94
C LEU A 111 3.99 -6.19 3.50
N GLY A 112 3.53 -6.93 4.50
CA GLY A 112 2.22 -6.70 5.14
C GLY A 112 2.13 -5.32 5.79
N GLY A 113 3.22 -4.84 6.43
CA GLY A 113 3.27 -3.49 7.00
C GLY A 113 3.15 -2.39 5.94
N ASN A 114 3.73 -2.56 4.74
CA ASN A 114 3.58 -1.60 3.65
C ASN A 114 2.16 -1.62 3.06
N LEU A 115 1.54 -2.81 2.91
CA LEU A 115 0.16 -2.93 2.45
C LEU A 115 -0.83 -2.30 3.43
N CYS A 116 -0.63 -2.52 4.73
CA CYS A 116 -1.54 -2.08 5.80
C CYS A 116 -1.22 -0.70 6.38
N GLN A 117 -0.32 0.08 5.76
CA GLN A 117 0.00 1.41 6.27
C GLN A 117 -1.21 2.35 6.24
N ASN A 118 -1.28 3.26 7.23
CA ASN A 118 -2.36 4.23 7.34
C ASN A 118 -2.27 5.28 6.22
N THR A 119 -3.41 5.77 5.75
CA THR A 119 -3.52 6.84 4.74
C THR A 119 -2.97 8.16 5.22
N ARG A 120 -2.49 9.01 4.31
CA ARG A 120 -1.77 10.25 4.54
C ARG A 120 -2.56 11.49 4.15
N CYS A 121 -2.44 12.55 4.95
CA CYS A 121 -3.07 13.83 4.68
C CYS A 121 -2.28 14.96 5.37
N ARG A 122 -2.11 16.10 4.70
CA ARG A 122 -1.43 17.29 5.23
C ARG A 122 -2.04 17.84 6.53
N PHE A 123 -3.30 17.54 6.82
CA PHE A 123 -3.96 17.92 8.07
C PHE A 123 -3.85 16.86 9.15
N PHE A 124 -3.71 15.61 8.79
CA PHE A 124 -3.62 14.50 9.74
C PHE A 124 -2.17 14.25 10.19
N ASN A 125 -1.21 14.22 9.25
CA ASN A 125 0.19 13.91 9.54
C ASN A 125 0.97 15.13 10.03
N GLN A 126 0.47 15.78 11.08
CA GLN A 126 1.05 16.92 11.76
C GLN A 126 1.36 16.60 13.23
N SER A 127 2.15 17.45 13.90
CA SER A 127 2.41 17.30 15.33
C SER A 127 1.12 17.39 16.15
N TRP A 128 1.13 16.82 17.35
CA TRP A 128 0.02 16.90 18.28
C TRP A 128 -0.41 18.35 18.52
N GLN A 129 0.54 19.24 18.85
CA GLN A 129 0.30 20.66 19.13
C GLN A 129 -0.39 21.35 17.96
N TRP A 130 0.08 21.11 16.74
CA TRP A 130 -0.51 21.69 15.54
C TRP A 130 -1.96 21.25 15.35
N ARG A 131 -2.27 19.96 15.57
CA ARG A 131 -3.64 19.46 15.47
C ARG A 131 -4.55 19.99 16.56
N GLN A 132 -4.04 20.19 17.79
CA GLN A 132 -4.81 20.77 18.89
C GLN A 132 -5.10 22.26 18.69
N ALA A 133 -4.24 23.00 18.03
CA ALA A 133 -4.45 24.41 17.71
C ALA A 133 -5.52 24.65 16.63
N ARG A 134 -6.04 23.59 16.02
CA ARG A 134 -7.12 23.63 15.02
C ARG A 134 -8.25 22.72 15.48
N SER A 135 -9.45 22.91 14.91
CA SER A 135 -10.51 21.90 15.09
C SER A 135 -10.05 20.55 14.59
N LEU A 136 -10.45 19.47 15.24
CA LEU A 136 -10.12 18.11 14.82
C LEU A 136 -10.83 17.77 13.51
N CYS A 137 -10.13 17.10 12.60
CA CYS A 137 -10.77 16.59 11.38
C CYS A 137 -11.49 15.26 11.65
N CYS A 138 -12.39 14.85 10.75
CA CYS A 138 -13.20 13.64 10.88
C CYS A 138 -12.38 12.33 11.08
N LYS A 139 -11.11 12.30 10.70
CA LYS A 139 -10.23 11.14 10.91
C LYS A 139 -9.77 10.99 12.37
N VAL A 140 -9.80 12.06 13.15
CA VAL A 140 -9.32 12.09 14.54
C VAL A 140 -10.40 12.57 15.52
N GLY A 141 -11.67 12.30 15.22
CA GLY A 141 -12.79 12.56 16.13
C GLY A 141 -13.53 13.88 15.89
N GLY A 142 -13.16 14.67 14.90
CA GLY A 142 -13.94 15.84 14.46
C GLY A 142 -15.08 15.46 13.51
N GLU A 143 -15.89 16.45 13.13
CA GLU A 143 -17.03 16.24 12.23
C GLU A 143 -16.66 16.36 10.76
N ASP A 144 -15.80 17.31 10.39
CA ASP A 144 -15.54 17.70 9.02
C ASP A 144 -14.18 17.23 8.50
N CYS A 145 -14.12 16.91 7.22
CA CYS A 145 -12.87 16.75 6.49
C CYS A 145 -12.31 18.12 6.09
N HIS A 146 -11.14 18.51 6.61
CA HIS A 146 -10.52 19.80 6.30
C HIS A 146 -10.05 19.94 4.83
N VAL A 147 -9.97 18.82 4.08
CA VAL A 147 -9.56 18.82 2.67
C VAL A 147 -10.72 19.20 1.77
N MET A 148 -11.87 18.55 1.92
CA MET A 148 -13.03 18.68 1.02
C MET A 148 -14.22 19.36 1.69
N ARG A 149 -14.12 19.73 2.97
CA ARG A 149 -15.20 20.32 3.78
C ARG A 149 -16.50 19.51 3.76
N THR A 150 -16.35 18.17 3.66
CA THR A 150 -17.45 17.22 3.72
C THR A 150 -17.57 16.67 5.13
N LYS A 151 -18.81 16.35 5.55
CA LYS A 151 -19.03 15.70 6.84
C LYS A 151 -18.69 14.21 6.74
N GLN A 152 -17.98 13.70 7.75
CA GLN A 152 -17.71 12.28 8.04
C GLN A 152 -16.93 11.48 6.96
N THR A 153 -16.69 12.00 5.76
CA THR A 153 -15.91 11.30 4.73
C THR A 153 -14.46 11.78 4.74
N CYS A 154 -13.52 10.88 5.01
CA CYS A 154 -12.09 11.18 5.00
C CYS A 154 -11.47 10.93 3.62
N PHE A 155 -10.76 11.92 3.09
CA PHE A 155 -10.06 11.85 1.80
C PHE A 155 -8.56 11.62 1.91
N SER A 156 -8.04 11.20 3.07
CA SER A 156 -6.61 10.90 3.22
C SER A 156 -6.17 9.82 2.23
N THR A 157 -4.98 10.02 1.65
CA THR A 157 -4.49 9.27 0.48
C THR A 157 -3.67 8.05 0.91
N TYR A 158 -3.89 6.92 0.27
CA TYR A 158 -3.02 5.75 0.40
C TYR A 158 -1.69 5.98 -0.34
N SER A 159 -0.58 5.62 0.28
CA SER A 159 0.76 5.96 -0.21
C SER A 159 1.78 4.80 -0.11
N GLY A 160 1.31 3.54 -0.06
CA GLY A 160 2.18 2.35 -0.10
C GLY A 160 2.69 2.08 -1.51
N ASP A 161 4.00 1.89 -1.65
CA ASP A 161 4.63 1.67 -2.96
C ASP A 161 4.33 0.26 -3.52
N VAL A 162 4.24 -0.80 -2.67
CA VAL A 162 4.13 -2.18 -3.17
C VAL A 162 2.73 -2.57 -3.64
N ALA A 163 1.68 -1.91 -3.14
CA ALA A 163 0.31 -2.27 -3.47
C ALA A 163 -0.01 -2.17 -4.97
N PRO A 164 0.32 -1.09 -5.71
CA PRO A 164 0.03 -1.04 -7.14
C PRO A 164 0.79 -2.11 -7.93
N ALA A 165 2.03 -2.45 -7.53
CA ALA A 165 2.78 -3.53 -8.17
C ALA A 165 2.09 -4.89 -8.00
N LEU A 166 1.54 -5.16 -6.81
CA LEU A 166 0.79 -6.39 -6.54
C LEU A 166 -0.59 -6.41 -7.21
N LEU A 167 -1.26 -5.25 -7.34
CA LEU A 167 -2.53 -5.16 -8.05
C LEU A 167 -2.41 -5.50 -9.53
N VAL A 168 -1.35 -5.05 -10.21
CA VAL A 168 -1.15 -5.41 -11.63
C VAL A 168 -0.71 -6.86 -11.81
N LEU A 169 -0.27 -7.52 -10.75
CA LEU A 169 0.05 -8.95 -10.72
C LEU A 169 -1.16 -9.82 -10.30
N ASP A 170 -2.35 -9.23 -10.14
CA ASP A 170 -3.59 -9.88 -9.67
C ASP A 170 -3.38 -10.67 -8.36
N ALA A 171 -2.59 -10.14 -7.46
CA ALA A 171 -2.29 -10.78 -6.19
C ALA A 171 -3.52 -10.86 -5.28
N SER A 172 -3.58 -11.92 -4.46
CA SER A 172 -4.49 -12.05 -3.33
C SER A 172 -3.74 -11.92 -2.00
N VAL A 173 -4.49 -11.75 -0.92
CA VAL A 173 -3.98 -11.72 0.45
C VAL A 173 -4.62 -12.83 1.27
N ARG A 174 -3.81 -13.51 2.08
CA ARG A 174 -4.27 -14.43 3.12
C ARG A 174 -4.38 -13.67 4.44
N ILE A 175 -5.54 -13.78 5.06
CA ILE A 175 -5.91 -13.09 6.28
C ILE A 175 -6.29 -14.13 7.31
N MET A 176 -5.68 -14.04 8.49
CA MET A 176 -6.04 -14.84 9.65
C MET A 176 -6.92 -14.00 10.58
N GLY A 177 -7.97 -14.60 11.11
CA GLY A 177 -8.88 -13.97 12.04
C GLY A 177 -9.57 -14.99 12.98
N PRO A 178 -10.54 -14.53 13.79
CA PRO A 178 -11.28 -15.40 14.70
C PRO A 178 -11.99 -16.57 14.00
N ASP A 179 -12.47 -16.35 12.78
CA ASP A 179 -13.17 -17.35 11.97
C ASP A 179 -12.21 -18.23 11.14
N GLY A 180 -10.91 -18.12 11.39
CA GLY A 180 -9.86 -18.88 10.69
C GLY A 180 -9.21 -18.12 9.54
N LEU A 181 -8.68 -18.90 8.59
CA LEU A 181 -7.97 -18.39 7.40
C LEU A 181 -8.95 -18.09 6.28
N ARG A 182 -8.84 -16.90 5.69
CA ARG A 182 -9.50 -16.55 4.42
C ARG A 182 -8.51 -15.99 3.42
N GLU A 183 -8.80 -16.17 2.13
CA GLU A 183 -8.07 -15.54 1.03
C GLU A 183 -9.00 -14.62 0.24
N ALA A 184 -8.52 -13.45 -0.15
CA ALA A 184 -9.28 -12.47 -0.92
C ALA A 184 -8.37 -11.73 -1.91
N PRO A 185 -8.89 -11.25 -3.05
CA PRO A 185 -8.15 -10.35 -3.94
C PRO A 185 -7.57 -9.17 -3.14
N LEU A 186 -6.34 -8.75 -3.47
CA LEU A 186 -5.68 -7.65 -2.77
C LEU A 186 -6.52 -6.35 -2.79
N SER A 187 -7.27 -6.09 -3.87
CA SER A 187 -8.17 -4.93 -3.96
C SER A 187 -9.18 -4.88 -2.81
N ASN A 188 -9.63 -6.04 -2.33
CA ASN A 188 -10.63 -6.16 -1.27
C ASN A 188 -10.05 -5.88 0.12
N LEU A 189 -8.73 -5.74 0.26
CA LEU A 189 -8.10 -5.31 1.51
C LEU A 189 -8.39 -3.84 1.85
N TYR A 190 -8.77 -3.04 0.85
CA TYR A 190 -8.94 -1.59 0.96
C TYR A 190 -10.41 -1.19 0.93
N SER A 191 -10.85 -0.41 1.91
CA SER A 191 -12.23 0.06 2.04
C SER A 191 -12.58 1.20 1.06
N GLY A 192 -11.57 1.91 0.54
CA GLY A 192 -11.78 3.15 -0.21
C GLY A 192 -12.20 4.35 0.67
N GLU A 193 -12.08 4.25 2.00
CA GLU A 193 -12.38 5.30 2.98
C GLU A 193 -11.14 5.63 3.81
N GLY A 194 -10.81 6.93 3.90
CA GLY A 194 -9.54 7.35 4.48
C GLY A 194 -9.44 7.20 6.02
N ARG A 195 -10.57 7.15 6.75
CA ARG A 195 -10.60 6.99 8.21
C ARG A 195 -10.33 5.54 8.60
N THR A 196 -10.97 4.61 7.92
CA THR A 196 -10.84 3.16 8.09
C THR A 196 -10.35 2.51 6.79
N PRO A 197 -9.07 2.69 6.42
CA PRO A 197 -8.59 2.38 5.07
C PRO A 197 -8.57 0.89 4.72
N LEU A 198 -8.63 0.01 5.73
CA LEU A 198 -8.59 -1.44 5.56
C LEU A 198 -9.94 -2.07 5.89
N THR A 199 -10.25 -3.18 5.23
CA THR A 199 -11.45 -4.00 5.46
C THR A 199 -11.23 -5.09 6.51
N LEU A 200 -10.07 -5.09 7.19
CA LEU A 200 -9.76 -6.04 8.24
C LEU A 200 -10.73 -5.87 9.42
N GLY A 201 -11.37 -6.97 9.81
CA GLY A 201 -12.21 -7.06 10.99
C GLY A 201 -11.39 -7.11 12.29
N ARG A 202 -12.10 -7.08 13.43
CA ARG A 202 -11.49 -7.24 14.75
C ARG A 202 -10.83 -8.61 14.86
N GLY A 203 -9.57 -8.64 15.28
CA GLY A 203 -8.79 -9.87 15.37
C GLY A 203 -8.16 -10.32 14.06
N GLU A 204 -8.45 -9.68 12.92
CA GLU A 204 -7.88 -10.04 11.63
C GLU A 204 -6.52 -9.36 11.38
N PHE A 205 -5.63 -10.11 10.73
CA PHE A 205 -4.35 -9.58 10.24
C PHE A 205 -3.87 -10.34 9.00
N VAL A 206 -3.11 -9.65 8.14
CA VAL A 206 -2.56 -10.25 6.92
C VAL A 206 -1.39 -11.15 7.29
N ILE A 207 -1.38 -12.40 6.76
CA ILE A 207 -0.32 -13.37 6.98
C ILE A 207 0.55 -13.65 5.75
N ALA A 208 0.02 -13.49 4.53
CA ALA A 208 0.76 -13.69 3.30
C ALA A 208 0.13 -12.93 2.12
N VAL A 209 0.93 -12.74 1.08
CA VAL A 209 0.50 -12.35 -0.28
C VAL A 209 0.72 -13.53 -1.20
N VAL A 210 -0.24 -13.78 -2.08
CA VAL A 210 -0.22 -14.85 -3.07
C VAL A 210 -0.28 -14.22 -4.46
N ILE A 211 0.70 -14.53 -5.32
CA ILE A 211 0.77 -14.04 -6.70
C ILE A 211 0.56 -15.23 -7.64
N PRO A 212 -0.40 -15.18 -8.56
CA PRO A 212 -0.65 -16.26 -9.50
C PRO A 212 0.51 -16.42 -10.49
N ARG A 213 0.78 -17.67 -10.89
CA ARG A 213 1.90 -18.01 -11.79
C ARG A 213 1.82 -17.30 -13.14
N GLU A 214 0.63 -17.05 -13.63
CA GLU A 214 0.36 -16.37 -14.90
C GLU A 214 0.95 -14.94 -14.91
N ALA A 215 1.01 -14.28 -13.76
CA ALA A 215 1.61 -12.96 -13.63
C ALA A 215 3.12 -12.95 -13.99
N ALA A 216 3.81 -14.09 -13.82
CA ALA A 216 5.22 -14.25 -14.17
C ALA A 216 5.48 -14.38 -15.69
N ARG A 217 4.43 -14.59 -16.49
CA ARG A 217 4.55 -14.71 -17.97
C ARG A 217 4.56 -13.36 -18.68
N GLY A 218 4.32 -12.28 -17.96
CA GLY A 218 4.34 -10.92 -18.49
C GLY A 218 5.56 -10.13 -18.05
N LYS A 219 5.74 -8.98 -18.68
CA LYS A 219 6.70 -7.96 -18.26
C LYS A 219 6.01 -6.97 -17.33
N SER A 220 6.69 -6.48 -16.30
CA SER A 220 6.12 -5.51 -15.37
C SER A 220 7.12 -4.44 -14.98
N ARG A 221 6.62 -3.26 -14.63
CA ARG A 221 7.43 -2.11 -14.23
C ARG A 221 6.73 -1.28 -13.16
N TYR A 222 7.50 -0.75 -12.21
CA TYR A 222 7.05 0.27 -11.27
C TYR A 222 7.86 1.55 -11.43
N GLU A 223 7.18 2.67 -11.51
CA GLU A 223 7.78 4.01 -11.55
C GLU A 223 7.19 4.88 -10.45
N LYS A 224 8.03 5.66 -9.80
CA LYS A 224 7.66 6.57 -8.71
C LYS A 224 8.13 7.97 -9.00
N PHE A 225 7.27 8.94 -8.74
CA PHE A 225 7.67 10.33 -8.61
C PHE A 225 7.57 10.77 -7.15
N SER A 226 8.67 11.30 -6.64
CA SER A 226 8.80 11.92 -5.31
C SER A 226 9.79 13.08 -5.40
N LEU A 227 9.74 14.02 -4.46
CA LEU A 227 10.65 15.19 -4.48
C LEU A 227 12.07 14.82 -4.11
N ARG A 228 12.23 13.82 -3.25
CA ARG A 228 13.54 13.32 -2.81
C ARG A 228 13.77 11.93 -3.37
N GLY A 229 15.00 11.59 -3.66
CA GLY A 229 15.38 10.25 -4.12
C GLY A 229 15.31 9.18 -3.04
N SER A 230 15.12 9.56 -1.77
CA SER A 230 15.04 8.66 -0.61
C SER A 230 14.19 9.29 0.49
N ILE A 231 13.66 8.44 1.38
CA ILE A 231 12.87 8.84 2.57
C ILE A 231 11.69 9.74 2.17
N ASP A 232 10.98 9.33 1.12
CA ASP A 232 9.79 10.04 0.66
C ASP A 232 8.68 9.08 0.27
N PHE A 233 7.43 9.51 0.48
CA PHE A 233 6.26 8.83 -0.05
C PHE A 233 6.08 9.17 -1.53
N PRO A 234 5.41 8.31 -2.32
CA PRO A 234 5.07 8.67 -3.69
C PRO A 234 4.12 9.88 -3.70
N ILE A 235 4.45 10.90 -4.49
CA ILE A 235 3.46 11.89 -4.93
C ILE A 235 2.49 11.18 -5.86
N VAL A 236 3.05 10.39 -6.80
CA VAL A 236 2.37 9.39 -7.63
C VAL A 236 3.32 8.21 -7.84
N GLY A 237 2.83 7.00 -7.67
CA GLY A 237 3.47 5.77 -8.11
C GLY A 237 2.59 5.06 -9.13
N ALA A 238 3.17 4.53 -10.19
CA ALA A 238 2.49 3.78 -11.24
C ALA A 238 3.14 2.41 -11.44
N ALA A 239 2.35 1.36 -11.43
CA ALA A 239 2.75 0.03 -11.82
C ALA A 239 2.06 -0.36 -13.10
N VAL A 240 2.77 -1.06 -13.98
CA VAL A 240 2.23 -1.63 -15.21
C VAL A 240 2.65 -3.09 -15.34
N TRP A 241 1.80 -3.88 -15.96
CA TRP A 241 2.07 -5.24 -16.38
C TRP A 241 1.53 -5.45 -17.80
N ARG A 242 2.26 -6.21 -18.64
CA ARG A 242 1.86 -6.59 -19.99
C ARG A 242 2.16 -8.06 -20.23
N GLY A 243 1.18 -8.81 -20.71
CA GLY A 243 1.31 -10.22 -21.04
C GLY A 243 0.16 -10.68 -21.93
N GLU A 244 -0.02 -11.99 -22.08
CA GLU A 244 -1.11 -12.59 -22.89
C GLU A 244 -2.50 -12.15 -22.44
N GLY A 245 -2.66 -11.81 -21.12
CA GLY A 245 -3.90 -11.28 -20.56
C GLY A 245 -4.12 -9.78 -20.79
N GLY A 246 -3.34 -9.13 -21.67
CA GLY A 246 -3.47 -7.70 -21.98
C GLY A 246 -2.52 -6.81 -21.15
N VAL A 247 -2.97 -5.59 -20.87
CA VAL A 247 -2.24 -4.59 -20.08
C VAL A 247 -2.98 -4.34 -18.76
N ARG A 248 -2.23 -4.20 -17.67
CA ARG A 248 -2.76 -3.82 -16.35
C ARG A 248 -2.00 -2.61 -15.84
N VAL A 249 -2.73 -1.66 -15.27
CA VAL A 249 -2.17 -0.39 -14.79
C VAL A 249 -2.75 -0.07 -13.41
N ALA A 250 -1.90 0.23 -12.44
CA ALA A 250 -2.36 0.63 -11.10
C ALA A 250 -1.53 1.78 -10.54
N TYR A 251 -2.17 2.57 -9.68
CA TYR A 251 -1.59 3.77 -9.09
C TYR A 251 -1.64 3.77 -7.57
N THR A 252 -0.70 4.49 -6.96
CA THR A 252 -0.69 4.88 -5.55
C THR A 252 -0.37 6.37 -5.39
N GLY A 253 -0.64 6.95 -4.23
CA GLY A 253 -0.42 8.38 -3.96
C GLY A 253 -1.52 9.30 -4.49
N VAL A 254 -2.58 8.75 -5.08
CA VAL A 254 -3.61 9.51 -5.81
C VAL A 254 -5.02 9.42 -5.24
N ASP A 255 -5.37 8.31 -4.59
CA ASP A 255 -6.70 8.09 -4.01
C ASP A 255 -6.61 7.52 -2.58
N ARG A 256 -7.74 7.27 -1.93
CA ARG A 256 -7.87 6.70 -0.58
C ARG A 256 -7.43 5.23 -0.49
N ALA A 257 -7.37 4.56 -1.64
CA ALA A 257 -6.87 3.20 -1.85
C ALA A 257 -5.90 3.19 -3.04
N PRO A 258 -5.08 2.16 -3.22
CA PRO A 258 -4.42 1.91 -4.50
C PRO A 258 -5.49 1.56 -5.54
N VAL A 259 -5.36 2.08 -6.77
CA VAL A 259 -6.41 1.98 -7.79
C VAL A 259 -5.92 1.34 -9.08
N ARG A 260 -6.74 0.47 -9.69
CA ARG A 260 -6.58 -0.02 -11.06
C ARG A 260 -7.20 0.96 -12.04
N ALA A 261 -6.54 1.16 -13.17
CA ALA A 261 -7.02 2.03 -14.25
C ALA A 261 -7.85 1.24 -15.28
N ALA A 262 -8.98 0.67 -14.86
CA ALA A 262 -9.76 -0.29 -15.65
C ALA A 262 -10.19 0.27 -17.02
N GLU A 263 -10.60 1.55 -17.10
CA GLU A 263 -10.96 2.19 -18.38
C GLU A 263 -9.76 2.29 -19.33
N LEU A 264 -8.57 2.62 -18.80
CA LEU A 264 -7.34 2.64 -19.57
C LEU A 264 -6.94 1.23 -20.05
N GLU A 265 -7.06 0.23 -19.17
CA GLU A 265 -6.78 -1.16 -19.50
C GLU A 265 -7.69 -1.69 -20.63
N ALA A 266 -8.98 -1.38 -20.55
CA ALA A 266 -9.96 -1.76 -21.58
C ALA A 266 -9.66 -1.07 -22.93
N GLU A 267 -9.26 0.20 -22.92
CA GLU A 267 -8.89 0.93 -24.13
C GLU A 267 -7.63 0.40 -24.82
N LEU A 268 -6.69 -0.13 -24.03
CA LEU A 268 -5.45 -0.72 -24.56
C LEU A 268 -5.64 -2.17 -25.07
N ALA A 269 -6.78 -2.80 -24.78
CA ALA A 269 -7.02 -4.17 -25.15
C ALA A 269 -7.04 -4.35 -26.68
N GLY A 270 -6.22 -5.28 -27.20
CA GLY A 270 -6.13 -5.59 -28.62
C GLY A 270 -5.41 -4.54 -29.49
N LYS A 271 -4.94 -3.42 -28.91
CA LYS A 271 -4.19 -2.41 -29.66
C LYS A 271 -2.68 -2.74 -29.72
N GLU A 272 -2.05 -2.37 -30.83
CA GLU A 272 -0.61 -2.29 -30.91
C GLU A 272 -0.12 -1.12 -30.04
N LEU A 273 0.78 -1.41 -29.10
CA LEU A 273 1.22 -0.43 -28.09
C LEU A 273 2.35 0.48 -28.64
N THR A 274 2.02 1.25 -29.67
CA THR A 274 2.92 2.26 -30.20
C THR A 274 3.01 3.48 -29.26
N ASP A 275 4.07 4.28 -29.44
CA ASP A 275 4.27 5.51 -28.65
C ASP A 275 3.12 6.51 -28.81
N ALA A 276 2.51 6.54 -29.99
CA ALA A 276 1.33 7.38 -30.28
C ALA A 276 0.12 6.92 -29.47
N VAL A 277 -0.20 5.61 -29.50
CA VAL A 277 -1.30 5.02 -28.74
C VAL A 277 -1.09 5.21 -27.23
N LEU A 278 0.12 5.01 -26.70
CA LEU A 278 0.39 5.22 -25.28
C LEU A 278 0.16 6.67 -24.85
N LYS A 279 0.54 7.66 -25.67
CA LYS A 279 0.32 9.08 -25.37
C LYS A 279 -1.16 9.46 -25.45
N GLU A 280 -1.90 8.97 -26.44
CA GLU A 280 -3.33 9.16 -26.57
C GLU A 280 -4.09 8.60 -25.36
N CYS A 281 -3.82 7.33 -25.01
CA CYS A 281 -4.45 6.66 -23.89
C CYS A 281 -4.04 7.23 -22.52
N ALA A 282 -2.90 7.94 -22.42
CA ALA A 282 -2.47 8.57 -21.16
C ALA A 282 -3.51 9.53 -20.58
N THR A 283 -4.39 10.11 -21.41
CA THR A 283 -5.49 10.97 -20.95
C THR A 283 -6.52 10.19 -20.12
N LEU A 284 -6.71 8.90 -20.37
CA LEU A 284 -7.59 8.04 -19.57
C LEU A 284 -6.98 7.71 -18.19
N ALA A 285 -5.66 7.67 -18.09
CA ALA A 285 -4.99 7.50 -16.82
C ALA A 285 -5.41 8.57 -15.79
N LEU A 286 -5.68 9.81 -16.25
CA LEU A 286 -6.06 10.93 -15.41
C LEU A 286 -7.44 10.73 -14.73
N LYS A 287 -8.28 9.85 -15.28
CA LYS A 287 -9.63 9.55 -14.78
C LYS A 287 -9.65 8.39 -13.78
N ALA A 288 -8.57 7.61 -13.69
CA ALA A 288 -8.51 6.39 -12.87
C ALA A 288 -8.68 6.64 -11.35
N ALA A 289 -8.47 7.85 -10.86
CA ALA A 289 -8.47 8.17 -9.43
C ALA A 289 -9.27 9.43 -9.09
N LYS A 290 -9.92 9.40 -7.91
CA LYS A 290 -10.59 10.58 -7.31
C LYS A 290 -9.61 11.35 -6.44
N ILE A 291 -8.74 12.14 -7.08
CA ILE A 291 -7.67 12.86 -6.40
C ILE A 291 -8.24 14.00 -5.56
N ALA A 292 -7.94 13.99 -4.26
CA ALA A 292 -8.24 15.08 -3.34
C ALA A 292 -6.95 15.88 -2.99
N PRO A 293 -7.05 17.18 -2.65
CA PRO A 293 -5.89 18.03 -2.32
C PRO A 293 -5.34 17.75 -0.90
N THR A 294 -4.95 16.50 -0.65
CA THR A 294 -4.44 15.99 0.63
C THR A 294 -2.97 16.32 0.88
N SER A 295 -2.27 16.82 -0.12
CA SER A 295 -0.87 17.25 -0.07
C SER A 295 -0.73 18.72 -0.50
N VAL A 296 0.49 19.23 -0.51
CA VAL A 296 0.80 20.59 -1.02
C VAL A 296 0.81 20.66 -2.55
N HIS A 297 0.81 19.53 -3.23
CA HIS A 297 0.85 19.46 -4.68
C HIS A 297 -0.55 19.63 -5.29
N PRO A 298 -0.70 20.44 -6.35
CA PRO A 298 -1.96 20.60 -7.06
C PRO A 298 -2.50 19.27 -7.61
N VAL A 299 -3.82 19.15 -7.67
CA VAL A 299 -4.49 17.96 -8.25
C VAL A 299 -4.14 17.78 -9.73
N SER A 300 -4.04 18.90 -10.50
CA SER A 300 -3.61 18.89 -11.91
C SER A 300 -2.23 18.26 -12.08
N PHE A 301 -1.26 18.66 -11.27
CA PHE A 301 0.09 18.11 -11.29
C PHE A 301 0.10 16.59 -11.05
N LYS A 302 -0.67 16.09 -10.08
CA LYS A 302 -0.78 14.65 -9.85
C LYS A 302 -1.39 13.91 -11.04
N ARG A 303 -2.40 14.50 -11.69
CA ARG A 303 -3.00 13.94 -12.91
C ARG A 303 -1.97 13.84 -14.03
N GLU A 304 -1.25 14.90 -14.33
CA GLU A 304 -0.20 14.90 -15.35
C GLU A 304 0.86 13.82 -15.08
N LEU A 305 1.27 13.68 -13.80
CA LEU A 305 2.20 12.64 -13.38
C LEU A 305 1.65 11.23 -13.63
N MET A 306 0.35 10.97 -13.43
CA MET A 306 -0.25 9.66 -13.71
C MET A 306 -0.06 9.28 -15.19
N GLY A 307 -0.37 10.18 -16.12
CA GLY A 307 -0.15 9.94 -17.55
C GLY A 307 1.32 9.78 -17.91
N ALA A 308 2.18 10.66 -17.39
CA ALA A 308 3.62 10.63 -17.67
C ALA A 308 4.28 9.34 -17.16
N LEU A 309 3.97 8.91 -15.93
CA LEU A 309 4.52 7.68 -15.35
C LEU A 309 3.98 6.42 -16.05
N PHE A 310 2.72 6.42 -16.48
CA PHE A 310 2.16 5.35 -17.30
C PHE A 310 2.98 5.18 -18.59
N VAL A 311 3.13 6.25 -19.37
CA VAL A 311 3.89 6.20 -20.64
C VAL A 311 5.33 5.76 -20.40
N LYS A 312 6.00 6.32 -19.37
CA LYS A 312 7.37 5.94 -18.99
C LYS A 312 7.49 4.47 -18.65
N ALA A 313 6.58 3.95 -17.82
CA ALA A 313 6.60 2.57 -17.38
C ALA A 313 6.31 1.59 -18.54
N MET A 314 5.34 1.92 -19.40
CA MET A 314 5.02 1.10 -20.57
C MET A 314 6.17 1.03 -21.58
N ARG A 315 6.82 2.16 -21.88
CA ARG A 315 8.03 2.19 -22.76
C ARG A 315 9.15 1.28 -22.26
N ALA A 316 9.30 1.14 -20.95
CA ALA A 316 10.34 0.30 -20.36
C ALA A 316 10.07 -1.21 -20.49
N ILE A 317 8.85 -1.62 -20.87
CA ILE A 317 8.44 -3.03 -21.02
C ILE A 317 7.86 -3.37 -22.40
N SER A 318 7.85 -2.40 -23.30
CA SER A 318 7.42 -2.59 -24.70
C SER A 318 8.37 -3.49 -25.47
#